data_7235f7264d647db04d9345b99764d33c
#
_entry.id   7235f7264d647db04d9345b99764d33c
#
_cell.length_a   1.000
_cell.length_b   1.000
_cell.length_c   1.000
_cell.angle_alpha   90.00
_cell.angle_beta   90.00
_cell.angle_gamma   90.00
#
_symmetry.space_group_name_H-M   'P 1'
#
loop_
_entity.id
_entity.type
_entity.pdbx_description
1 polymer ?
#
loop_
_entity_poly.entity_id
_entity_poly.type
_entity_poly.pdbx_seq_one_letter_code
_entity_poly.pdbx_strand_id
1 'polypeptide(L)'
;MIKTEKDSIMETTAYTSDNIITRSYEEYHQVILNYITYRIAHRYEAEDLTQDVFVRLMDYKQMLRPDTVKYFLFTIARNLVTDYIRRYYKKQEIDSYLYDFTVTSSNDRENHC
;
A
#
# COMPACT_ATOMS: atom_id res chain seq x y z
N MET A 1 -15.13 -14.27 -36.22
CA MET A 1 -15.91 -13.59 -35.73
C MET A 1 -15.60 -12.18 -35.49
N ILE A 2 -16.47 -11.37 -35.81
CA ILE A 2 -16.26 -9.94 -35.65
C ILE A 2 -15.97 -9.56 -34.27
N LYS A 3 -16.67 -10.17 -33.36
CA LYS A 3 -16.48 -9.86 -31.99
C LYS A 3 -15.06 -10.18 -31.53
N THR A 4 -14.54 -11.29 -32.03
CA THR A 4 -13.19 -11.68 -31.67
C THR A 4 -12.18 -10.66 -32.15
N GLU A 5 -12.35 -10.22 -33.37
CA GLU A 5 -11.43 -9.24 -33.89
C GLU A 5 -11.53 -7.93 -33.13
N LYS A 6 -12.75 -7.55 -32.84
CA LYS A 6 -12.97 -6.33 -32.12
C LYS A 6 -12.42 -6.44 -30.70
N ASP A 7 -12.62 -7.57 -30.07
CA ASP A 7 -12.10 -7.78 -28.74
C ASP A 7 -10.58 -7.71 -28.74
N SER A 8 -9.99 -8.27 -29.78
CA SER A 8 -8.54 -8.26 -29.89
C SER A 8 -8.01 -6.83 -29.96
N ILE A 9 -8.66 -6.00 -30.74
CA ILE A 9 -8.27 -4.62 -30.87
C ILE A 9 -8.45 -3.89 -29.58
N MET A 10 -9.56 -4.13 -28.91
CA MET A 10 -9.81 -3.48 -27.65
C MET A 10 -8.84 -3.91 -26.59
N GLU A 11 -8.48 -5.18 -26.60
CA GLU A 11 -7.50 -5.66 -25.65
C GLU A 11 -6.17 -4.97 -25.86
N THR A 12 -5.77 -4.82 -27.10
CA THR A 12 -4.51 -4.17 -27.38
C THR A 12 -4.52 -2.74 -26.86
N THR A 13 -5.61 -2.05 -27.11
CA THR A 13 -5.73 -0.68 -26.65
C THR A 13 -5.80 -0.61 -25.15
N ALA A 14 -6.57 -1.51 -24.55
CA ALA A 14 -6.80 -1.48 -23.12
C ALA A 14 -5.57 -1.85 -22.33
N TYR A 15 -4.67 -2.62 -22.90
CA TYR A 15 -3.46 -2.98 -22.18
C TYR A 15 -2.56 -1.81 -21.90
N THR A 16 -2.81 -0.69 -22.54
CA THR A 16 -1.89 0.41 -22.40
C THR A 16 -1.96 1.09 -21.05
N SER A 17 -3.12 1.17 -20.45
CA SER A 17 -3.16 1.81 -19.15
C SER A 17 -4.25 1.27 -18.27
N ASP A 18 -5.49 1.69 -18.52
CA ASP A 18 -6.56 1.34 -17.60
C ASP A 18 -6.76 -0.15 -17.48
N ASN A 19 -6.58 -0.88 -18.58
CA ASN A 19 -6.78 -2.31 -18.53
C ASN A 19 -5.69 -3.00 -17.72
N ILE A 20 -4.46 -2.52 -17.83
CA ILE A 20 -3.38 -3.10 -17.05
C ILE A 20 -3.65 -2.92 -15.56
N ILE A 21 -4.14 -1.75 -15.18
CA ILE A 21 -4.41 -1.49 -13.77
C ILE A 21 -5.56 -2.37 -13.28
N THR A 22 -6.63 -2.48 -14.06
CA THR A 22 -7.76 -3.31 -13.67
C THR A 22 -7.33 -4.77 -13.54
N ARG A 23 -6.57 -5.25 -14.49
CA ARG A 23 -6.15 -6.65 -14.46
C ARG A 23 -5.17 -6.91 -13.34
N SER A 24 -4.29 -5.96 -13.06
CA SER A 24 -3.36 -6.16 -11.98
C SER A 24 -4.07 -6.10 -10.64
N TYR A 25 -5.12 -5.30 -10.53
CA TYR A 25 -5.91 -5.29 -9.32
C TYR A 25 -6.54 -6.66 -9.09
N GLU A 26 -7.16 -7.21 -10.14
CA GLU A 26 -7.80 -8.50 -10.01
C GLU A 26 -6.80 -9.59 -9.71
N GLU A 27 -5.64 -9.52 -10.30
CA GLU A 27 -4.66 -10.57 -10.16
C GLU A 27 -3.85 -10.46 -8.88
N TYR A 28 -3.49 -9.26 -8.47
CA TYR A 28 -2.55 -9.08 -7.39
C TYR A 28 -3.11 -8.47 -6.11
N HIS A 29 -4.36 -8.07 -6.12
CA HIS A 29 -4.92 -7.40 -4.96
C HIS A 29 -4.76 -8.24 -3.68
N GLN A 30 -5.13 -9.50 -3.75
CA GLN A 30 -5.06 -10.34 -2.56
C GLN A 30 -3.62 -10.60 -2.14
N VAL A 31 -2.74 -10.77 -3.11
CA VAL A 31 -1.32 -11.00 -2.81
C VAL A 31 -0.72 -9.79 -2.12
N ILE A 32 -1.03 -8.60 -2.62
CA ILE A 32 -0.52 -7.38 -2.01
C ILE A 32 -1.10 -7.20 -0.61
N LEU A 33 -2.39 -7.47 -0.45
CA LEU A 33 -3.01 -7.35 0.86
C LEU A 33 -2.35 -8.29 1.86
N ASN A 34 -2.10 -9.53 1.45
CA ASN A 34 -1.44 -10.47 2.33
C ASN A 34 -0.03 -10.02 2.68
N TYR A 35 0.69 -9.51 1.69
CA TYR A 35 2.04 -9.02 1.89
C TYR A 35 2.05 -7.92 2.95
N ILE A 36 1.13 -6.98 2.83
CA ILE A 36 1.10 -5.85 3.75
C ILE A 36 0.60 -6.28 5.12
N THR A 37 -0.45 -7.10 5.16
CA THR A 37 -1.00 -7.55 6.43
C THR A 37 0.05 -8.27 7.26
N TYR A 38 0.85 -9.08 6.60
CA TYR A 38 1.89 -9.83 7.30
C TYR A 38 2.89 -8.88 7.96
N ARG A 39 3.15 -7.76 7.32
CA ARG A 39 4.19 -6.86 7.80
C ARG A 39 3.73 -5.84 8.83
N ILE A 40 2.48 -5.41 8.77
CA ILE A 40 2.04 -4.38 9.71
C ILE A 40 1.08 -4.92 10.75
N ALA A 41 0.51 -6.10 10.53
CA ALA A 41 -0.32 -6.77 11.52
C ALA A 41 -1.57 -6.00 11.93
N HIS A 42 -2.04 -5.09 11.08
CA HIS A 42 -3.25 -4.34 11.33
C HIS A 42 -4.12 -4.44 10.08
N ARG A 43 -5.19 -5.24 10.16
CA ARG A 43 -5.96 -5.58 8.99
C ARG A 43 -6.56 -4.38 8.28
N TYR A 44 -7.19 -3.50 9.03
CA TYR A 44 -7.85 -2.36 8.39
C TYR A 44 -6.84 -1.44 7.73
N GLU A 45 -5.74 -1.23 8.38
CA GLU A 45 -4.72 -0.37 7.80
C GLU A 45 -4.03 -1.03 6.63
N ALA A 46 -3.92 -2.35 6.67
CA ALA A 46 -3.38 -3.07 5.53
C ALA A 46 -4.28 -2.91 4.32
N GLU A 47 -5.60 -2.92 4.53
CA GLU A 47 -6.53 -2.72 3.43
C GLU A 47 -6.41 -1.32 2.86
N ASP A 48 -6.28 -0.34 3.72
CA ASP A 48 -6.09 1.03 3.26
C ASP A 48 -4.80 1.18 2.46
N LEU A 49 -3.73 0.58 2.96
CA LEU A 49 -2.46 0.65 2.25
C LEU A 49 -2.52 -0.08 0.92
N THR A 50 -3.26 -1.18 0.88
CA THR A 50 -3.41 -1.92 -0.36
C THR A 50 -4.11 -1.05 -1.40
N GLN A 51 -5.16 -0.35 -0.98
CA GLN A 51 -5.83 0.57 -1.90
C GLN A 51 -4.86 1.64 -2.37
N ASP A 52 -4.07 2.16 -1.46
CA ASP A 52 -3.09 3.18 -1.82
C ASP A 52 -2.09 2.67 -2.84
N VAL A 53 -1.70 1.40 -2.74
CA VAL A 53 -0.77 0.83 -3.70
C VAL A 53 -1.33 0.96 -5.10
N PHE A 54 -2.59 0.59 -5.28
CA PHE A 54 -3.18 0.61 -6.61
C PHE A 54 -3.50 2.03 -7.07
N VAL A 55 -3.82 2.92 -6.14
CA VAL A 55 -4.00 4.32 -6.50
C VAL A 55 -2.67 4.89 -7.00
N ARG A 56 -1.58 4.59 -6.31
CA ARG A 56 -0.28 5.09 -6.73
C ARG A 56 0.19 4.45 -8.02
N LEU A 57 -0.23 3.22 -8.27
CA LEU A 57 0.12 2.57 -9.51
C LEU A 57 -0.40 3.37 -10.70
N MET A 58 -1.51 4.05 -10.52
CA MET A 58 -2.08 4.85 -11.58
C MET A 58 -1.16 5.98 -12.02
N ASP A 59 -0.31 6.46 -11.14
CA ASP A 59 0.62 7.51 -11.49
C ASP A 59 1.64 7.03 -12.52
N TYR A 60 1.80 5.72 -12.64
CA TYR A 60 2.78 5.14 -13.55
C TYR A 60 2.15 4.49 -14.76
N LYS A 61 0.86 4.74 -14.98
CA LYS A 61 0.15 3.95 -15.99
C LYS A 61 0.75 4.08 -17.39
N GLN A 62 1.43 5.16 -17.67
CA GLN A 62 2.06 5.32 -18.97
C GLN A 62 3.25 4.40 -19.15
N MET A 63 3.81 3.93 -18.06
CA MET A 63 5.00 3.11 -18.06
C MET A 63 4.73 1.63 -17.83
N LEU A 64 3.48 1.30 -17.53
CA LEU A 64 3.16 -0.06 -17.13
C LEU A 64 3.09 -1.00 -18.31
N ARG A 65 3.59 -2.19 -18.11
CA ARG A 65 3.49 -3.27 -19.07
C ARG A 65 3.18 -4.54 -18.31
N PRO A 66 2.55 -5.50 -18.98
CA PRO A 66 2.15 -6.72 -18.26
C PRO A 66 3.31 -7.44 -17.60
N ASP A 67 4.50 -7.33 -18.15
CA ASP A 67 5.64 -8.05 -17.61
C ASP A 67 6.36 -7.29 -16.49
N THR A 68 6.01 -6.02 -16.27
CA THR A 68 6.68 -5.25 -15.22
C THR A 68 5.74 -4.76 -14.14
N VAL A 69 4.44 -4.89 -14.32
CA VAL A 69 3.49 -4.33 -13.38
C VAL A 69 3.65 -4.92 -11.98
N LYS A 70 3.96 -6.19 -11.90
CA LYS A 70 4.13 -6.83 -10.60
C LYS A 70 5.29 -6.18 -9.84
N TYR A 71 6.35 -5.88 -10.55
CA TYR A 71 7.51 -5.25 -9.94
C TYR A 71 7.13 -3.88 -9.38
N PHE A 72 6.36 -3.10 -10.15
CA PHE A 72 5.90 -1.81 -9.67
C PHE A 72 5.05 -1.96 -8.43
N LEU A 73 4.14 -2.94 -8.45
CA LEU A 73 3.25 -3.13 -7.31
C LEU A 73 4.00 -3.42 -6.04
N PHE A 74 4.96 -4.34 -6.09
CA PHE A 74 5.67 -4.69 -4.88
C PHE A 74 6.63 -3.62 -4.43
N THR A 75 7.17 -2.86 -5.37
CA THR A 75 8.01 -1.73 -4.99
C THR A 75 7.19 -0.67 -4.27
N ILE A 76 6.01 -0.35 -4.80
CA ILE A 76 5.15 0.62 -4.15
C ILE A 76 4.70 0.11 -2.78
N ALA A 77 4.31 -1.16 -2.72
CA ALA A 77 3.85 -1.74 -1.47
C ALA A 77 4.94 -1.68 -0.41
N ARG A 78 6.15 -2.05 -0.79
CA ARG A 78 7.25 -2.02 0.15
C ARG A 78 7.53 -0.62 0.66
N ASN A 79 7.47 0.36 -0.23
CA ASN A 79 7.71 1.73 0.18
C ASN A 79 6.62 2.23 1.12
N LEU A 80 5.37 1.89 0.83
CA LEU A 80 4.28 2.31 1.70
C LEU A 80 4.35 1.63 3.06
N VAL A 81 4.72 0.36 3.09
CA VAL A 81 4.88 -0.34 4.36
C VAL A 81 6.01 0.28 5.17
N THR A 82 7.12 0.56 4.52
CA THR A 82 8.25 1.17 5.20
C THR A 82 7.86 2.52 5.79
N ASP A 83 7.15 3.33 5.03
CA ASP A 83 6.70 4.63 5.52
C ASP A 83 5.73 4.47 6.68
N TYR A 84 4.82 3.51 6.57
CA TYR A 84 3.86 3.27 7.63
C TYR A 84 4.57 2.89 8.92
N ILE A 85 5.50 1.95 8.83
CA ILE A 85 6.21 1.48 10.01
C ILE A 85 7.02 2.61 10.63
N ARG A 86 7.66 3.40 9.79
CA ARG A 86 8.44 4.51 10.29
C ARG A 86 7.58 5.53 11.03
N ARG A 87 6.42 5.86 10.47
CA ARG A 87 5.52 6.80 11.12
C ARG A 87 4.90 6.23 12.38
N TYR A 88 4.62 4.94 12.35
CA TYR A 88 4.04 4.29 13.51
C TYR A 88 4.99 4.34 14.70
N TYR A 89 6.23 3.99 14.48
CA TYR A 89 7.19 4.01 15.57
C TYR A 89 7.53 5.43 16.01
N LYS A 90 7.56 6.35 15.09
CA LYS A 90 7.81 7.73 15.46
C LYS A 90 6.68 8.28 16.31
N LYS A 91 5.44 7.93 15.98
CA LYS A 91 4.31 8.36 16.75
C LYS A 91 4.35 7.77 18.15
N GLN A 92 4.69 6.51 18.26
CA GLN A 92 4.81 5.89 19.57
C GLN A 92 5.91 6.52 20.39
N GLU A 93 6.99 6.86 19.76
CA GLU A 93 8.08 7.51 20.43
C GLU A 93 7.65 8.85 21.02
N ILE A 94 6.93 9.62 20.22
CA ILE A 94 6.44 10.91 20.65
C ILE A 94 5.43 10.75 21.76
N ASP A 95 4.51 9.81 21.63
CA ASP A 95 3.50 9.58 22.65
C ASP A 95 4.15 9.17 23.96
N SER A 96 5.15 8.35 23.87
CA SER A 96 5.88 7.90 25.05
C SER A 96 6.58 9.06 25.73
N TYR A 97 7.19 9.90 24.94
CA TYR A 97 7.86 11.08 25.47
C TYR A 97 6.87 12.00 26.17
N LEU A 98 5.73 12.22 25.55
CA LEU A 98 4.72 13.10 26.15
C LEU A 98 4.15 12.48 27.42
N TYR A 99 3.97 11.19 27.43
CA TYR A 99 3.47 10.51 28.60
C TYR A 99 4.45 10.66 29.75
N ASP A 100 5.72 10.41 29.50
CA ASP A 100 6.73 10.53 30.53
C ASP A 100 6.81 11.95 31.06
N PHE A 101 6.72 12.92 30.17
CA PHE A 101 6.77 14.30 30.56
C PHE A 101 5.59 14.65 31.46
N THR A 102 4.40 14.20 31.09
CA THR A 102 3.20 14.47 31.86
C THR A 102 3.26 13.83 33.23
N VAL A 103 3.70 12.58 33.28
CA VAL A 103 3.80 11.89 34.55
C VAL A 103 4.80 12.57 35.44
N THR A 104 5.93 12.93 34.89
CA THR A 104 6.95 13.63 35.68
C THR A 104 6.44 14.95 36.22
N SER A 105 5.72 15.66 35.38
CA SER A 105 5.19 16.94 35.82
C SER A 105 4.15 16.80 36.91
N SER A 106 3.37 15.75 36.80
CA SER A 106 2.36 15.55 37.78
C SER A 106 2.90 15.14 39.07
N ASN A 107 3.88 14.71 39.25
CA ASN A 107 4.41 14.36 40.34
C ASN A 107 4.75 13.22 40.71
N ASP A 108 4.76 12.84 40.72
CA ASP A 108 5.01 11.89 41.00
C ASP A 108 5.49 11.03 40.56
N ARG A 109 5.83 10.75 40.55
CA ARG A 109 6.30 10.06 40.05
C ARG A 109 6.49 8.96 40.23
N GLU A 110 6.09 8.63 40.71
CA GLU A 110 6.18 7.73 41.01
C GLU A 110 6.00 6.85 40.34
N ASN A 111 5.66 6.73 40.06
CA ASN A 111 5.40 5.87 39.45
C ASN A 111 5.78 5.53 38.49
N HIS A 112 6.08 5.69 38.09
CA HIS A 112 6.32 5.30 37.07
C HIS A 112 7.09 4.53 37.01
N CYS A 113 7.12 4.36 37.32
CA CYS A 113 7.87 3.84 37.15
C CYS A 113 7.89 3.41 36.65
#